data_2f2f5a59152b51dd8cd45210f7e86239
#
_entry.id   2f2f5a59152b51dd8cd45210f7e86239
#
_cell.length_a   1.000
_cell.length_b   1.000
_cell.length_c   1.000
_cell.angle_alpha   90.00
_cell.angle_beta   90.00
_cell.angle_gamma   90.00
#
_symmetry.space_group_name_H-M   'P 1'
#
loop_
_entity.id
_entity.type
_entity.pdbx_description
1 polymer ?
#
loop_
_entity_poly.entity_id
_entity_poly.type
_entity_poly.pdbx_seq_one_letter_code
_entity_poly.pdbx_strand_id
1 'polypeptide(L)'
;DVYKRQFEYISNAEMKQKWALEDDIHPNDLPLDKINPGHNEWFKRNQELEVFERLRQEDPVHYTEDSQFGSYWSITSYEDIKAIDMDHERFSSDIMNGGIRLGGQPMAEPPDELFHLPMFIMQDQPKHTEQRKEVAPMFTGAHLATFEELIRTRTCNILDDLPDGESFNWVQDVSVELTSRMLATLFDVPQEDRLKLIHWSDTVERISDPNFFETPEEGFQEIWKCFEYFNSVWEDRKANDQGGGDLISMLARGEATKNMSPNEFLGNILLLIVAGNDTTRNSMSGGISAFNKYPEQLEKVKADNSLVPGMVSEIIRWQSPVAHMCRTAMEDVEVGGKLIKKWDKVAIWYVSGNRDNSKFPESNQLIIDRNDVRQHLSFGFGIHRCLGNRLADLQLKILWEEILKRFSHIEVVGEQQFLPSSFIRGITELPVVVHRH
;
A
#
# COMPACT_ATOMS: atom_id res chain seq x y z
N ASP A 1 -28.34 -13.39 13.11
CA ASP A 1 -27.95 -14.26 14.26
C ASP A 1 -26.70 -15.13 13.99
N VAL A 2 -26.24 -15.27 12.76
CA VAL A 2 -24.98 -15.97 12.40
C VAL A 2 -23.76 -15.14 12.83
N TYR A 3 -23.86 -13.82 12.87
CA TYR A 3 -22.84 -12.88 13.35
C TYR A 3 -22.46 -13.04 14.82
N LYS A 4 -23.33 -13.59 15.65
CA LYS A 4 -23.13 -13.67 17.12
C LYS A 4 -22.34 -14.87 17.60
N ARG A 5 -21.95 -15.80 16.74
CA ARG A 5 -21.41 -17.11 17.20
C ARG A 5 -19.92 -17.35 16.91
N GLN A 6 -19.20 -16.48 16.16
CA GLN A 6 -17.79 -16.73 15.84
C GLN A 6 -16.80 -15.68 16.36
N PHE A 7 -17.29 -14.51 16.77
CA PHE A 7 -16.47 -13.52 17.45
C PHE A 7 -17.25 -13.05 18.68
N GLU A 8 -16.66 -13.11 19.87
CA GLU A 8 -17.03 -12.19 20.92
C GLU A 8 -16.68 -10.81 20.38
N TYR A 9 -17.66 -10.12 19.81
CA TYR A 9 -17.53 -8.76 19.30
C TYR A 9 -17.25 -7.85 20.49
N ILE A 10 -15.98 -7.68 20.79
CA ILE A 10 -15.52 -6.56 21.60
C ILE A 10 -15.88 -5.34 20.74
N SER A 11 -16.73 -4.45 21.26
CA SER A 11 -17.09 -3.23 20.53
C SER A 11 -15.83 -2.44 20.17
N ASN A 12 -15.86 -1.66 19.09
CA ASN A 12 -14.74 -0.79 18.70
C ASN A 12 -14.30 0.13 19.87
N ALA A 13 -15.23 0.49 20.76
CA ALA A 13 -14.94 1.27 21.96
C ALA A 13 -14.15 0.46 23.01
N GLU A 14 -14.52 -0.80 23.25
CA GLU A 14 -13.82 -1.71 24.17
C GLU A 14 -12.45 -2.10 23.61
N MET A 15 -12.33 -2.32 22.29
CA MET A 15 -11.05 -2.54 21.61
C MET A 15 -10.13 -1.33 21.77
N LYS A 16 -10.63 -0.13 21.54
CA LYS A 16 -9.88 1.12 21.75
C LYS A 16 -9.40 1.28 23.18
N GLN A 17 -10.24 0.92 24.17
CA GLN A 17 -9.90 1.03 25.58
C GLN A 17 -8.87 -0.02 26.02
N LYS A 18 -9.01 -1.27 25.59
CA LYS A 18 -8.12 -2.38 25.99
C LYS A 18 -6.69 -2.20 25.53
N TRP A 19 -6.49 -1.73 24.28
CA TRP A 19 -5.17 -1.57 23.66
C TRP A 19 -4.81 -0.11 23.40
N ALA A 20 -5.43 0.85 24.11
CA ALA A 20 -5.10 2.26 24.00
C ALA A 20 -3.61 2.50 24.34
N LEU A 21 -2.93 3.26 23.51
CA LEU A 21 -1.64 3.84 23.88
C LEU A 21 -1.88 5.16 24.62
N GLU A 22 -1.19 5.35 25.73
CA GLU A 22 -1.19 6.64 26.44
C GLU A 22 -0.69 7.74 25.49
N ASP A 23 -1.25 8.95 25.62
CA ASP A 23 -0.97 10.03 24.68
C ASP A 23 0.51 10.42 24.61
N ASP A 24 1.20 10.39 25.74
CA ASP A 24 2.60 10.82 25.87
C ASP A 24 3.60 9.65 25.87
N ILE A 25 3.16 8.40 25.60
CA ILE A 25 4.08 7.26 25.65
C ILE A 25 5.05 7.28 24.48
N HIS A 26 6.33 7.14 24.77
CA HIS A 26 7.38 6.99 23.77
C HIS A 26 7.73 5.50 23.57
N PRO A 27 8.05 5.04 22.34
CA PRO A 27 8.40 3.63 22.10
C PRO A 27 9.50 3.09 23.01
N ASN A 28 10.44 3.93 23.42
CA ASN A 28 11.57 3.55 24.28
C ASN A 28 11.18 3.38 25.76
N ASP A 29 10.02 3.88 26.18
CA ASP A 29 9.55 3.78 27.57
C ASP A 29 8.82 2.45 27.84
N LEU A 30 8.39 1.76 26.78
CA LEU A 30 7.72 0.47 26.92
C LEU A 30 8.70 -0.66 27.18
N PRO A 31 8.36 -1.64 28.05
CA PRO A 31 9.03 -2.93 28.07
C PRO A 31 8.97 -3.59 26.67
N LEU A 32 10.04 -4.30 26.28
CA LEU A 32 10.14 -4.87 24.93
C LEU A 32 8.98 -5.83 24.60
N ASP A 33 8.56 -6.64 25.59
CA ASP A 33 7.44 -7.58 25.49
C ASP A 33 6.06 -6.90 25.39
N LYS A 34 5.98 -5.57 25.59
CA LYS A 34 4.76 -4.77 25.48
C LYS A 34 4.67 -3.97 24.19
N ILE A 35 5.69 -4.03 23.37
CA ILE A 35 5.69 -3.37 22.07
C ILE A 35 4.75 -4.12 21.11
N ASN A 36 3.73 -3.41 20.63
CA ASN A 36 2.88 -3.84 19.52
C ASN A 36 3.17 -2.97 18.31
N PRO A 37 4.04 -3.40 17.36
CA PRO A 37 4.42 -2.58 16.22
C PRO A 37 3.26 -2.36 15.22
N GLY A 38 2.22 -3.20 15.27
CA GLY A 38 1.01 -3.04 14.46
C GLY A 38 0.00 -2.02 15.01
N HIS A 39 0.30 -1.34 16.12
CA HIS A 39 -0.63 -0.36 16.68
C HIS A 39 -0.71 0.90 15.80
N ASN A 40 -1.93 1.24 15.35
CA ASN A 40 -2.16 2.32 14.38
C ASN A 40 -1.74 3.71 14.87
N GLU A 41 -1.76 3.95 16.20
CA GLU A 41 -1.34 5.24 16.78
C GLU A 41 0.14 5.54 16.54
N TRP A 42 1.02 4.54 16.43
CA TRP A 42 2.41 4.78 16.05
C TRP A 42 2.52 5.44 14.67
N PHE A 43 1.74 4.96 13.70
CA PHE A 43 1.69 5.51 12.33
C PHE A 43 1.04 6.88 12.30
N LYS A 44 -0.06 7.08 13.04
CA LYS A 44 -0.73 8.38 13.17
C LYS A 44 0.18 9.46 13.76
N ARG A 45 1.02 9.08 14.74
CA ARG A 45 2.00 9.98 15.39
C ARG A 45 3.32 10.07 14.63
N ASN A 46 3.48 9.32 13.52
CA ASN A 46 4.74 9.19 12.77
C ASN A 46 5.93 8.75 13.66
N GLN A 47 5.66 7.86 14.61
CA GLN A 47 6.64 7.30 15.57
C GLN A 47 6.99 5.83 15.28
N GLU A 48 6.38 5.23 14.26
CA GLU A 48 6.60 3.83 13.89
C GLU A 48 8.08 3.51 13.58
N LEU A 49 8.82 4.47 13.02
CA LEU A 49 10.22 4.26 12.69
C LEU A 49 11.09 4.01 13.92
N GLU A 50 10.78 4.67 15.04
CA GLU A 50 11.47 4.48 16.33
C GLU A 50 11.16 3.12 16.93
N VAL A 51 9.90 2.67 16.83
CA VAL A 51 9.49 1.31 17.21
C VAL A 51 10.30 0.27 16.46
N PHE A 52 10.38 0.39 15.13
CA PHE A 52 11.10 -0.57 14.30
C PHE A 52 12.62 -0.47 14.45
N GLU A 53 13.19 0.70 14.70
CA GLU A 53 14.61 0.84 14.99
C GLU A 53 14.99 0.07 16.25
N ARG A 54 14.19 0.22 17.30
CA ARG A 54 14.37 -0.50 18.55
C ARG A 54 14.24 -2.02 18.36
N LEU A 55 13.20 -2.47 17.66
CA LEU A 55 13.01 -3.92 17.42
C LEU A 55 14.14 -4.51 16.58
N ARG A 56 14.64 -3.84 15.55
CA ARG A 56 15.80 -4.34 14.79
C ARG A 56 17.05 -4.52 15.63
N GLN A 57 17.24 -3.68 16.66
CA GLN A 57 18.41 -3.72 17.52
C GLN A 57 18.28 -4.74 18.65
N GLU A 58 17.12 -4.84 19.29
CA GLU A 58 16.92 -5.59 20.51
C GLU A 58 16.21 -6.94 20.29
N ASP A 59 15.26 -7.02 19.34
CA ASP A 59 14.43 -8.20 19.09
C ASP A 59 13.90 -8.26 17.62
N PRO A 60 14.76 -8.52 16.63
CA PRO A 60 14.42 -8.44 15.20
C PRO A 60 13.33 -9.41 14.74
N VAL A 61 13.11 -10.50 15.49
CA VAL A 61 12.00 -11.44 15.29
C VAL A 61 11.13 -11.39 16.54
N HIS A 62 10.26 -10.40 16.61
CA HIS A 62 9.49 -10.06 17.81
C HIS A 62 8.13 -10.74 17.84
N TYR A 63 7.74 -11.28 19.01
CA TYR A 63 6.42 -11.88 19.22
C TYR A 63 5.52 -10.95 20.02
N THR A 64 4.41 -10.56 19.43
CA THR A 64 3.32 -9.83 20.10
C THR A 64 2.28 -10.85 20.56
N GLU A 65 2.14 -11.04 21.88
CA GLU A 65 1.25 -12.05 22.46
C GLU A 65 -0.23 -11.62 22.46
N ASP A 66 -0.52 -10.37 22.80
CA ASP A 66 -1.88 -9.80 22.87
C ASP A 66 -1.94 -8.46 22.13
N SER A 67 -2.81 -8.39 21.15
CA SER A 67 -3.10 -7.18 20.40
C SER A 67 -4.52 -7.19 19.85
N GLN A 68 -4.97 -6.04 19.33
CA GLN A 68 -6.25 -5.94 18.62
C GLN A 68 -6.32 -6.87 17.38
N PHE A 69 -5.20 -7.44 16.96
CA PHE A 69 -5.10 -8.37 15.83
C PHE A 69 -4.87 -9.83 16.26
N GLY A 70 -4.92 -10.13 17.56
CA GLY A 70 -4.45 -11.38 18.12
C GLY A 70 -2.93 -11.43 18.24
N SER A 71 -2.39 -12.64 18.42
CA SER A 71 -0.93 -12.86 18.48
C SER A 71 -0.31 -12.95 17.09
N TYR A 72 0.91 -12.44 16.94
CA TYR A 72 1.66 -12.52 15.69
C TYR A 72 3.16 -12.29 15.88
N TRP A 73 3.93 -12.77 14.93
CA TRP A 73 5.36 -12.49 14.80
C TRP A 73 5.61 -11.26 13.93
N SER A 74 6.54 -10.42 14.33
CA SER A 74 7.02 -9.26 13.57
C SER A 74 8.44 -9.50 13.11
N ILE A 75 8.66 -9.49 11.81
CA ILE A 75 9.98 -9.62 11.19
C ILE A 75 10.43 -8.25 10.76
N THR A 76 11.56 -7.78 11.27
CA THR A 76 12.00 -6.39 11.14
C THR A 76 13.32 -6.20 10.40
N SER A 77 14.17 -7.24 10.27
CA SER A 77 15.44 -7.19 9.54
C SER A 77 15.21 -7.33 8.03
N TYR A 78 16.05 -6.68 7.22
CA TYR A 78 15.94 -6.73 5.75
C TYR A 78 16.05 -8.16 5.19
N GLU A 79 17.04 -8.93 5.62
CA GLU A 79 17.31 -10.24 5.04
C GLU A 79 16.23 -11.27 5.44
N ASP A 80 15.75 -11.25 6.69
CA ASP A 80 14.68 -12.15 7.13
C ASP A 80 13.35 -11.83 6.42
N ILE A 81 13.00 -10.55 6.28
CA ILE A 81 11.82 -10.12 5.51
C ILE A 81 11.89 -10.65 4.09
N LYS A 82 13.03 -10.44 3.42
CA LYS A 82 13.23 -10.88 2.03
C LYS A 82 13.18 -12.40 1.91
N ALA A 83 13.78 -13.12 2.85
CA ALA A 83 13.78 -14.59 2.86
C ALA A 83 12.35 -15.14 2.97
N ILE A 84 11.54 -14.62 3.89
CA ILE A 84 10.14 -15.02 4.07
C ILE A 84 9.28 -14.64 2.86
N ASP A 85 9.46 -13.44 2.31
CA ASP A 85 8.67 -12.98 1.15
C ASP A 85 8.94 -13.80 -0.12
N MET A 86 10.14 -14.39 -0.23
CA MET A 86 10.51 -15.27 -1.33
C MET A 86 10.06 -16.72 -1.13
N ASP A 87 9.76 -17.14 0.08
CA ASP A 87 9.45 -18.52 0.45
C ASP A 87 7.93 -18.76 0.54
N HIS A 88 7.29 -18.74 -0.60
CA HIS A 88 5.85 -18.94 -0.71
C HIS A 88 5.37 -20.36 -0.42
N GLU A 89 6.27 -21.34 -0.32
CA GLU A 89 5.92 -22.74 0.01
C GLU A 89 5.69 -22.89 1.51
N ARG A 90 6.53 -22.25 2.33
CA ARG A 90 6.43 -22.31 3.80
C ARG A 90 5.62 -21.17 4.40
N PHE A 91 5.42 -20.07 3.66
CA PHE A 91 4.74 -18.86 4.12
C PHE A 91 3.60 -18.47 3.17
N SER A 92 2.40 -18.93 3.50
CA SER A 92 1.20 -18.74 2.69
C SER A 92 0.66 -17.30 2.74
N SER A 93 0.13 -16.84 1.62
CA SER A 93 -0.64 -15.61 1.49
C SER A 93 -2.15 -15.86 1.34
N ASP A 94 -2.55 -17.14 1.27
CA ASP A 94 -3.93 -17.50 0.95
C ASP A 94 -4.92 -16.98 1.99
N ILE A 95 -6.06 -16.46 1.51
CA ILE A 95 -7.10 -15.91 2.37
C ILE A 95 -7.63 -16.94 3.36
N MET A 96 -7.70 -18.21 2.97
CA MET A 96 -8.10 -19.32 3.84
C MET A 96 -7.11 -19.58 4.96
N ASN A 97 -5.84 -19.23 4.75
CA ASN A 97 -4.78 -19.32 5.74
C ASN A 97 -4.58 -18.00 6.53
N GLY A 98 -5.51 -17.04 6.40
CA GLY A 98 -5.50 -15.77 7.12
C GLY A 98 -5.01 -14.57 6.30
N GLY A 99 -4.67 -14.75 5.01
CA GLY A 99 -4.36 -13.66 4.07
C GLY A 99 -3.17 -12.79 4.47
N ILE A 100 -3.14 -11.59 3.90
CA ILE A 100 -1.98 -10.68 3.89
C ILE A 100 -2.03 -9.54 4.91
N ARG A 101 -3.08 -9.43 5.72
CA ARG A 101 -3.25 -8.38 6.74
C ARG A 101 -3.15 -8.95 8.15
N LEU A 102 -2.79 -8.10 9.11
CA LEU A 102 -2.95 -8.41 10.52
C LEU A 102 -4.43 -8.66 10.84
N GLY A 103 -4.70 -9.53 11.83
CA GLY A 103 -6.05 -9.92 12.25
C GLY A 103 -6.68 -11.05 11.44
N GLY A 104 -6.15 -11.37 10.25
CA GLY A 104 -6.59 -12.52 9.50
C GLY A 104 -6.16 -13.84 10.16
N GLN A 105 -7.11 -14.77 10.33
CA GLN A 105 -6.88 -16.08 10.95
C GLN A 105 -7.18 -17.20 9.96
N PRO A 106 -6.52 -18.36 10.08
CA PRO A 106 -6.85 -19.54 9.31
C PRO A 106 -8.31 -19.96 9.48
N MET A 107 -8.97 -20.33 8.40
CA MET A 107 -10.37 -20.72 8.35
C MET A 107 -10.50 -22.17 7.89
N ALA A 108 -11.35 -22.96 8.57
CA ALA A 108 -11.63 -24.34 8.17
C ALA A 108 -12.52 -24.42 6.91
N GLU A 109 -13.44 -23.45 6.77
CA GLU A 109 -14.37 -23.31 5.65
C GLU A 109 -14.42 -21.84 5.23
N PRO A 110 -14.70 -21.53 3.95
CA PRO A 110 -14.90 -20.15 3.52
C PRO A 110 -16.03 -19.52 4.34
N PRO A 111 -15.88 -18.26 4.80
CA PRO A 111 -16.97 -17.54 5.42
C PRO A 111 -18.10 -17.32 4.43
N ASP A 112 -19.28 -16.90 4.93
CA ASP A 112 -20.43 -16.56 4.09
C ASP A 112 -19.98 -15.65 2.93
N GLU A 113 -20.54 -15.90 1.73
CA GLU A 113 -20.14 -15.26 0.46
C GLU A 113 -19.98 -13.74 0.56
N LEU A 114 -20.78 -13.08 1.40
CA LEU A 114 -20.76 -11.62 1.54
C LEU A 114 -19.43 -11.03 2.06
N PHE A 115 -18.62 -11.82 2.76
CA PHE A 115 -17.37 -11.38 3.42
C PHE A 115 -16.12 -12.04 2.86
N HIS A 116 -16.29 -12.98 1.95
CA HIS A 116 -15.17 -13.65 1.31
C HIS A 116 -14.91 -13.02 -0.05
N LEU A 117 -13.91 -12.13 -0.11
CA LEU A 117 -13.46 -11.48 -1.34
C LEU A 117 -12.08 -12.01 -1.73
N PRO A 118 -11.99 -13.18 -2.36
CA PRO A 118 -10.73 -13.71 -2.84
C PRO A 118 -10.13 -12.77 -3.88
N MET A 119 -8.85 -12.48 -3.75
CA MET A 119 -8.10 -11.69 -4.72
C MET A 119 -6.76 -12.36 -4.98
N PHE A 120 -6.19 -12.24 -6.18
CA PHE A 120 -5.01 -13.02 -6.53
C PHE A 120 -3.80 -12.77 -5.60
N ILE A 121 -3.67 -11.59 -4.96
CA ILE A 121 -2.63 -11.35 -3.95
C ILE A 121 -2.82 -12.18 -2.68
N MET A 122 -4.05 -12.62 -2.40
CA MET A 122 -4.40 -13.50 -1.28
C MET A 122 -4.71 -14.91 -1.76
N GLN A 123 -3.89 -15.41 -2.68
CA GLN A 123 -3.92 -16.78 -3.19
C GLN A 123 -2.50 -17.32 -3.27
N ASP A 124 -2.36 -18.62 -3.01
CA ASP A 124 -1.11 -19.35 -3.25
C ASP A 124 -1.06 -19.89 -4.68
N GLN A 125 0.07 -20.49 -5.06
CA GLN A 125 0.19 -21.16 -6.35
C GLN A 125 -0.67 -22.43 -6.40
N PRO A 126 -1.14 -22.83 -7.60
CA PRO A 126 -0.91 -22.22 -8.92
C PRO A 126 -1.84 -21.04 -9.23
N LYS A 127 -2.99 -20.93 -8.51
CA LYS A 127 -4.07 -19.98 -8.80
C LYS A 127 -3.61 -18.53 -8.85
N HIS A 128 -2.76 -18.12 -7.89
CA HIS A 128 -2.14 -16.79 -7.90
C HIS A 128 -1.46 -16.48 -9.25
N THR A 129 -0.59 -17.37 -9.70
CA THR A 129 0.21 -17.13 -10.92
C THR A 129 -0.67 -17.14 -12.17
N GLU A 130 -1.67 -18.01 -12.22
CA GLU A 130 -2.60 -18.09 -13.34
C GLU A 130 -3.41 -16.80 -13.50
N GLN A 131 -4.03 -16.30 -12.44
CA GLN A 131 -4.79 -15.04 -12.49
C GLN A 131 -3.92 -13.81 -12.71
N ARG A 132 -2.78 -13.73 -12.04
CA ARG A 132 -1.82 -12.62 -12.20
C ARG A 132 -1.35 -12.48 -13.64
N LYS A 133 -1.14 -13.57 -14.37
CA LYS A 133 -0.73 -13.56 -15.78
C LYS A 133 -1.72 -12.84 -16.68
N GLU A 134 -3.01 -12.91 -16.38
CA GLU A 134 -4.04 -12.32 -17.24
C GLU A 134 -3.95 -10.79 -17.30
N VAL A 135 -3.57 -10.14 -16.19
CA VAL A 135 -3.43 -8.68 -16.11
C VAL A 135 -1.99 -8.18 -16.30
N ALA A 136 -1.00 -9.07 -16.27
CA ALA A 136 0.42 -8.70 -16.39
C ALA A 136 0.78 -7.95 -17.68
N PRO A 137 0.16 -8.20 -18.85
CA PRO A 137 0.46 -7.47 -20.08
C PRO A 137 0.28 -5.95 -19.97
N MET A 138 -0.69 -5.48 -19.15
CA MET A 138 -0.93 -4.06 -18.87
C MET A 138 0.33 -3.36 -18.32
N PHE A 139 1.14 -4.05 -17.52
CA PHE A 139 2.27 -3.49 -16.78
C PHE A 139 3.63 -3.78 -17.44
N THR A 140 3.64 -4.23 -18.70
CA THR A 140 4.88 -4.39 -19.47
C THR A 140 5.45 -3.03 -19.87
N GLY A 141 6.78 -2.92 -19.96
CA GLY A 141 7.42 -1.67 -20.36
C GLY A 141 6.97 -1.15 -21.73
N ALA A 142 6.71 -2.05 -22.69
CA ALA A 142 6.22 -1.68 -24.02
C ALA A 142 4.80 -1.08 -23.95
N HIS A 143 3.90 -1.67 -23.14
CA HIS A 143 2.55 -1.13 -22.98
C HIS A 143 2.56 0.19 -22.20
N LEU A 144 3.33 0.27 -21.11
CA LEU A 144 3.43 1.49 -20.31
C LEU A 144 4.01 2.68 -21.07
N ALA A 145 4.90 2.44 -22.06
CA ALA A 145 5.40 3.49 -22.94
C ALA A 145 4.29 4.19 -23.72
N THR A 146 3.17 3.52 -23.98
CA THR A 146 2.00 4.14 -24.66
C THR A 146 1.27 5.16 -23.79
N PHE A 147 1.44 5.09 -22.46
CA PHE A 147 0.84 6.01 -21.52
C PHE A 147 1.75 7.21 -21.14
N GLU A 148 3.03 7.19 -21.53
CA GLU A 148 3.99 8.22 -21.08
C GLU A 148 3.53 9.63 -21.42
N GLU A 149 3.12 9.87 -22.67
CA GLU A 149 2.64 11.18 -23.13
C GLU A 149 1.34 11.60 -22.40
N LEU A 150 0.43 10.65 -22.21
CA LEU A 150 -0.82 10.92 -21.50
C LEU A 150 -0.55 11.30 -20.02
N ILE A 151 0.32 10.55 -19.34
CA ILE A 151 0.70 10.84 -17.95
C ILE A 151 1.37 12.21 -17.87
N ARG A 152 2.29 12.52 -18.78
CA ARG A 152 3.01 13.79 -18.83
C ARG A 152 2.05 14.96 -19.05
N THR A 153 1.16 14.87 -20.04
CA THR A 153 0.17 15.91 -20.32
C THR A 153 -0.72 16.19 -19.11
N ARG A 154 -1.22 15.13 -18.45
CA ARG A 154 -2.04 15.28 -17.23
C ARG A 154 -1.24 15.90 -16.10
N THR A 155 -0.01 15.47 -15.89
CA THR A 155 0.88 16.05 -14.87
C THR A 155 1.13 17.53 -15.14
N CYS A 156 1.46 17.91 -16.39
CA CYS A 156 1.63 19.31 -16.77
C CYS A 156 0.38 20.13 -16.45
N ASN A 157 -0.80 19.71 -16.89
CA ASN A 157 -2.03 20.43 -16.67
C ASN A 157 -2.32 20.65 -15.17
N ILE A 158 -2.16 19.61 -14.34
CA ILE A 158 -2.37 19.74 -12.89
C ILE A 158 -1.37 20.71 -12.28
N LEU A 159 -0.08 20.61 -12.61
CA LEU A 159 0.95 21.48 -12.04
C LEU A 159 0.85 22.94 -12.55
N ASP A 160 0.38 23.15 -13.78
CA ASP A 160 0.17 24.48 -14.34
C ASP A 160 -1.01 25.20 -13.72
N ASP A 161 -2.07 24.46 -13.30
CA ASP A 161 -3.28 24.98 -12.65
C ASP A 161 -3.10 25.25 -11.14
N LEU A 162 -1.97 24.88 -10.52
CA LEU A 162 -1.74 25.08 -9.08
C LEU A 162 -1.66 26.58 -8.75
N PRO A 163 -2.27 27.00 -7.60
CA PRO A 163 -2.22 28.39 -7.16
C PRO A 163 -0.77 28.81 -6.85
N ASP A 164 -0.38 30.00 -7.30
CA ASP A 164 0.95 30.55 -7.07
C ASP A 164 0.97 31.39 -5.79
N GLY A 165 1.86 31.03 -4.85
CA GLY A 165 2.01 31.74 -3.58
C GLY A 165 0.88 31.55 -2.56
N GLU A 166 -0.12 30.73 -2.84
CA GLU A 166 -1.21 30.39 -1.92
C GLU A 166 -1.05 28.94 -1.40
N SER A 167 -1.52 28.70 -0.18
CA SER A 167 -1.48 27.35 0.41
C SER A 167 -2.60 26.47 -0.13
N PHE A 168 -2.27 25.24 -0.47
CA PHE A 168 -3.24 24.21 -0.89
C PHE A 168 -2.82 22.82 -0.36
N ASN A 169 -3.70 21.82 -0.50
CA ASN A 169 -3.39 20.45 -0.06
C ASN A 169 -2.81 19.62 -1.20
N TRP A 170 -1.50 19.36 -1.18
CA TRP A 170 -0.82 18.56 -2.20
C TRP A 170 -1.43 17.17 -2.38
N VAL A 171 -1.90 16.54 -1.31
CA VAL A 171 -2.49 15.19 -1.38
C VAL A 171 -3.72 15.21 -2.29
N GLN A 172 -4.63 16.17 -2.10
CA GLN A 172 -5.89 16.24 -2.83
C GLN A 172 -5.68 16.80 -4.25
N ASP A 173 -4.95 17.91 -4.36
CA ASP A 173 -4.89 18.67 -5.61
C ASP A 173 -3.89 18.09 -6.62
N VAL A 174 -2.94 17.26 -6.17
CA VAL A 174 -1.93 16.65 -7.05
C VAL A 174 -1.95 15.13 -6.98
N SER A 175 -1.71 14.55 -5.81
CA SER A 175 -1.48 13.10 -5.70
C SER A 175 -2.73 12.28 -6.03
N VAL A 176 -3.89 12.65 -5.48
CA VAL A 176 -5.21 12.03 -5.75
C VAL A 176 -5.62 12.24 -7.20
N GLU A 177 -5.45 13.47 -7.74
CA GLU A 177 -5.81 13.78 -9.12
C GLU A 177 -5.00 12.92 -10.12
N LEU A 178 -3.69 12.76 -9.93
CA LEU A 178 -2.86 11.96 -10.82
C LEU A 178 -3.21 10.47 -10.75
N THR A 179 -3.34 9.91 -9.54
CA THR A 179 -3.59 8.48 -9.38
C THR A 179 -5.01 8.10 -9.82
N SER A 180 -6.03 8.90 -9.49
CA SER A 180 -7.41 8.64 -9.90
C SER A 180 -7.60 8.67 -11.42
N ARG A 181 -6.99 9.65 -12.09
CA ARG A 181 -7.03 9.76 -13.56
C ARG A 181 -6.34 8.57 -14.23
N MET A 182 -5.24 8.07 -13.65
CA MET A 182 -4.56 6.89 -14.17
C MET A 182 -5.39 5.63 -13.98
N LEU A 183 -5.99 5.43 -12.80
CA LEU A 183 -6.88 4.30 -12.54
C LEU A 183 -8.06 4.27 -13.49
N ALA A 184 -8.76 5.40 -13.69
CA ALA A 184 -9.86 5.49 -14.64
C ALA A 184 -9.43 5.07 -16.06
N THR A 185 -8.19 5.39 -16.45
CA THR A 185 -7.63 4.95 -17.75
C THR A 185 -7.32 3.46 -17.78
N LEU A 186 -6.74 2.90 -16.72
CA LEU A 186 -6.41 1.47 -16.65
C LEU A 186 -7.66 0.57 -16.68
N PHE A 187 -8.77 1.05 -16.12
CA PHE A 187 -10.05 0.36 -16.12
C PHE A 187 -10.94 0.72 -17.32
N ASP A 188 -10.53 1.70 -18.14
CA ASP A 188 -11.31 2.26 -19.25
C ASP A 188 -12.73 2.65 -18.79
N VAL A 189 -12.79 3.41 -17.69
CA VAL A 189 -14.02 4.02 -17.16
C VAL A 189 -14.00 5.54 -17.35
N PRO A 190 -15.18 6.20 -17.38
CA PRO A 190 -15.27 7.64 -17.56
C PRO A 190 -14.42 8.43 -16.54
N GLN A 191 -13.72 9.48 -16.99
CA GLN A 191 -12.87 10.30 -16.09
C GLN A 191 -13.68 11.02 -15.01
N GLU A 192 -14.96 11.31 -15.26
CA GLU A 192 -15.89 11.85 -14.28
C GLU A 192 -16.15 10.91 -13.10
N ASP A 193 -15.98 9.61 -13.31
CA ASP A 193 -16.17 8.58 -12.28
C ASP A 193 -14.91 8.31 -11.45
N ARG A 194 -13.77 8.92 -11.77
CA ARG A 194 -12.47 8.66 -11.10
C ARG A 194 -12.52 8.77 -9.58
N LEU A 195 -13.30 9.71 -9.04
CA LEU A 195 -13.41 9.91 -7.60
C LEU A 195 -14.19 8.80 -6.88
N LYS A 196 -15.05 8.05 -7.62
CA LYS A 196 -15.67 6.83 -7.08
C LYS A 196 -14.60 5.76 -6.77
N LEU A 197 -13.56 5.66 -7.62
CA LEU A 197 -12.45 4.71 -7.39
C LEU A 197 -11.70 5.05 -6.11
N ILE A 198 -11.47 6.35 -5.84
CA ILE A 198 -10.84 6.82 -4.61
C ILE A 198 -11.73 6.50 -3.40
N HIS A 199 -13.02 6.82 -3.49
CA HIS A 199 -13.98 6.54 -2.43
C HIS A 199 -14.01 5.04 -2.05
N TRP A 200 -14.02 4.15 -3.04
CA TRP A 200 -13.99 2.71 -2.78
C TRP A 200 -12.64 2.23 -2.23
N SER A 201 -11.52 2.83 -2.66
CA SER A 201 -10.20 2.58 -2.05
C SER A 201 -10.20 2.95 -0.57
N ASP A 202 -10.62 4.17 -0.24
CA ASP A 202 -10.70 4.66 1.13
C ASP A 202 -11.68 3.83 1.97
N THR A 203 -12.79 3.36 1.38
CA THR A 203 -13.76 2.47 2.04
C THR A 203 -13.12 1.15 2.47
N VAL A 204 -12.36 0.50 1.58
CA VAL A 204 -11.66 -0.78 1.90
C VAL A 204 -10.67 -0.60 3.05
N GLU A 205 -9.94 0.52 3.07
CA GLU A 205 -8.95 0.79 4.11
C GLU A 205 -9.58 1.19 5.44
N ARG A 206 -10.77 1.81 5.42
CA ARG A 206 -11.39 2.43 6.58
C ARG A 206 -12.74 1.83 6.97
N ILE A 207 -13.09 0.65 6.46
CA ILE A 207 -14.40 0.01 6.71
C ILE A 207 -14.69 -0.22 8.19
N SER A 208 -13.64 -0.39 9.01
CA SER A 208 -13.75 -0.54 10.46
C SER A 208 -13.43 0.75 11.24
N ASP A 209 -13.26 1.89 10.55
CA ASP A 209 -13.00 3.18 11.19
C ASP A 209 -14.33 3.85 11.55
N PRO A 210 -14.68 3.99 12.85
CA PRO A 210 -15.96 4.59 13.28
C PRO A 210 -16.04 6.09 13.00
N ASN A 211 -14.95 6.75 12.57
CA ASN A 211 -14.99 8.13 12.13
C ASN A 211 -15.31 8.25 10.64
N PHE A 212 -15.31 7.14 9.91
CA PHE A 212 -15.59 7.10 8.48
C PHE A 212 -16.97 6.49 8.19
N PHE A 213 -17.33 5.42 8.89
CA PHE A 213 -18.65 4.80 8.86
C PHE A 213 -19.22 4.65 10.28
N GLU A 214 -20.51 4.89 10.47
CA GLU A 214 -21.17 4.64 11.75
C GLU A 214 -21.17 3.13 12.06
N THR A 215 -21.37 2.32 11.03
CA THR A 215 -21.35 0.85 11.14
C THR A 215 -20.55 0.22 9.99
N PRO A 216 -19.96 -0.96 10.21
CA PRO A 216 -19.30 -1.72 9.12
C PRO A 216 -20.26 -2.04 7.97
N GLU A 217 -21.55 -2.22 8.24
CA GLU A 217 -22.59 -2.50 7.25
C GLU A 217 -22.73 -1.38 6.22
N GLU A 218 -22.55 -0.12 6.62
CA GLU A 218 -22.53 1.01 5.69
C GLU A 218 -21.35 0.90 4.73
N GLY A 219 -20.16 0.58 5.23
CA GLY A 219 -18.99 0.34 4.41
C GLY A 219 -19.20 -0.81 3.41
N PHE A 220 -19.84 -1.90 3.84
CA PHE A 220 -20.19 -3.01 2.94
C PHE A 220 -21.20 -2.61 1.87
N GLN A 221 -22.15 -1.72 2.17
CA GLN A 221 -23.08 -1.19 1.16
C GLN A 221 -22.33 -0.38 0.09
N GLU A 222 -21.31 0.40 0.47
CA GLU A 222 -20.46 1.12 -0.49
C GLU A 222 -19.63 0.14 -1.35
N ILE A 223 -19.10 -0.94 -0.77
CA ILE A 223 -18.41 -1.98 -1.53
C ILE A 223 -19.37 -2.69 -2.50
N TRP A 224 -20.62 -2.87 -2.12
CA TRP A 224 -21.63 -3.43 -3.02
C TRP A 224 -21.94 -2.51 -4.21
N LYS A 225 -21.97 -1.19 -4.02
CA LYS A 225 -22.11 -0.23 -5.14
C LYS A 225 -20.93 -0.32 -6.11
N CYS A 226 -19.70 -0.55 -5.58
CA CYS A 226 -18.55 -0.84 -6.42
C CYS A 226 -18.77 -2.10 -7.27
N PHE A 227 -19.27 -3.16 -6.66
CA PHE A 227 -19.61 -4.40 -7.38
C PHE A 227 -20.63 -4.14 -8.49
N GLU A 228 -21.77 -3.48 -8.20
CA GLU A 228 -22.80 -3.20 -9.19
C GLU A 228 -22.25 -2.40 -10.38
N TYR A 229 -21.43 -1.39 -10.09
CA TYR A 229 -20.79 -0.57 -11.12
C TYR A 229 -19.88 -1.41 -12.03
N PHE A 230 -18.93 -2.14 -11.46
CA PHE A 230 -17.98 -2.91 -12.25
C PHE A 230 -18.58 -4.17 -12.86
N ASN A 231 -19.58 -4.78 -12.25
CA ASN A 231 -20.28 -5.91 -12.82
C ASN A 231 -21.01 -5.53 -14.13
N SER A 232 -21.57 -4.32 -14.20
CA SER A 232 -22.17 -3.83 -15.44
C SER A 232 -21.13 -3.66 -16.55
N VAL A 233 -19.94 -3.14 -16.22
CA VAL A 233 -18.82 -3.01 -17.17
C VAL A 233 -18.28 -4.38 -17.58
N TRP A 234 -18.15 -5.32 -16.63
CA TRP A 234 -17.72 -6.69 -16.88
C TRP A 234 -18.61 -7.43 -17.85
N GLU A 235 -19.92 -7.40 -17.63
CA GLU A 235 -20.88 -8.06 -18.53
C GLU A 235 -20.89 -7.43 -19.93
N ASP A 236 -20.76 -6.10 -20.03
CA ASP A 236 -20.58 -5.43 -21.31
C ASP A 236 -19.33 -5.91 -22.05
N ARG A 237 -18.19 -5.99 -21.37
CA ARG A 237 -16.91 -6.47 -21.94
C ARG A 237 -16.97 -7.94 -22.38
N LYS A 238 -17.74 -8.78 -21.66
CA LYS A 238 -17.98 -10.19 -22.06
C LYS A 238 -18.86 -10.30 -23.30
N ALA A 239 -19.86 -9.45 -23.41
CA ALA A 239 -20.81 -9.47 -24.53
C ALA A 239 -20.22 -8.86 -25.82
N ASN A 240 -19.37 -7.82 -25.67
CA ASN A 240 -18.83 -7.03 -26.77
C ASN A 240 -17.33 -7.29 -26.95
N ASP A 241 -16.98 -8.29 -27.78
CA ASP A 241 -15.58 -8.66 -28.05
C ASP A 241 -14.89 -7.62 -28.98
N GLN A 242 -14.75 -6.39 -28.53
CA GLN A 242 -14.10 -5.30 -29.29
C GLN A 242 -12.59 -5.15 -29.03
N GLY A 243 -11.95 -6.14 -28.37
CA GLY A 243 -10.48 -6.15 -28.22
C GLY A 243 -9.92 -5.07 -27.27
N GLY A 244 -10.68 -4.60 -26.26
CA GLY A 244 -10.20 -3.63 -25.27
C GLY A 244 -8.91 -4.09 -24.57
N GLY A 245 -7.94 -3.16 -24.43
CA GLY A 245 -6.67 -3.41 -23.76
C GLY A 245 -6.69 -3.02 -22.28
N ASP A 246 -7.86 -2.74 -21.70
CA ASP A 246 -8.04 -2.36 -20.31
C ASP A 246 -8.07 -3.56 -19.36
N LEU A 247 -7.92 -3.29 -18.04
CA LEU A 247 -7.84 -4.33 -17.01
C LEU A 247 -9.13 -5.17 -16.92
N ILE A 248 -10.31 -4.57 -17.08
CA ILE A 248 -11.58 -5.31 -17.02
C ILE A 248 -11.71 -6.23 -18.20
N SER A 249 -11.38 -5.75 -19.41
CA SER A 249 -11.35 -6.58 -20.61
C SER A 249 -10.37 -7.74 -20.51
N MET A 250 -9.19 -7.53 -19.90
CA MET A 250 -8.21 -8.59 -19.66
C MET A 250 -8.78 -9.65 -18.70
N LEU A 251 -9.38 -9.24 -17.59
CA LEU A 251 -10.01 -10.15 -16.64
C LEU A 251 -11.21 -10.90 -17.26
N ALA A 252 -12.03 -10.22 -18.07
CA ALA A 252 -13.21 -10.81 -18.69
C ALA A 252 -12.89 -11.89 -19.73
N ARG A 253 -11.70 -11.84 -20.34
CA ARG A 253 -11.27 -12.77 -21.42
C ARG A 253 -10.24 -13.78 -20.97
N GLY A 254 -9.52 -13.50 -19.89
CA GLY A 254 -8.46 -14.36 -19.39
C GLY A 254 -8.95 -15.76 -19.06
N GLU A 255 -8.23 -16.79 -19.50
CA GLU A 255 -8.62 -18.18 -19.26
C GLU A 255 -8.78 -18.50 -17.78
N ALA A 256 -7.95 -17.91 -16.92
CA ALA A 256 -7.99 -18.11 -15.48
C ALA A 256 -9.00 -17.20 -14.75
N THR A 257 -9.58 -16.20 -15.45
CA THR A 257 -10.39 -15.16 -14.79
C THR A 257 -11.79 -15.00 -15.36
N LYS A 258 -12.05 -15.39 -16.61
CA LYS A 258 -13.36 -15.22 -17.30
C LYS A 258 -14.56 -15.87 -16.58
N ASN A 259 -14.31 -16.87 -15.73
CA ASN A 259 -15.31 -17.61 -14.97
C ASN A 259 -15.21 -17.37 -13.46
N MET A 260 -14.56 -16.29 -13.02
CA MET A 260 -14.53 -15.91 -11.59
C MET A 260 -15.95 -15.78 -11.03
N SER A 261 -16.11 -16.15 -9.76
CA SER A 261 -17.34 -15.83 -9.02
C SER A 261 -17.48 -14.30 -8.87
N PRO A 262 -18.69 -13.79 -8.62
CA PRO A 262 -18.89 -12.35 -8.36
C PRO A 262 -17.97 -11.79 -7.28
N ASN A 263 -17.76 -12.52 -6.19
CA ASN A 263 -16.89 -12.11 -5.09
C ASN A 263 -15.42 -12.11 -5.45
N GLU A 264 -14.96 -13.08 -6.22
CA GLU A 264 -13.58 -13.14 -6.71
C GLU A 264 -13.30 -12.01 -7.72
N PHE A 265 -14.28 -11.69 -8.58
CA PHE A 265 -14.19 -10.54 -9.45
C PHE A 265 -14.10 -9.23 -8.67
N LEU A 266 -15.02 -9.01 -7.72
CA LEU A 266 -15.01 -7.82 -6.86
C LEU A 266 -13.71 -7.71 -6.08
N GLY A 267 -13.23 -8.81 -5.49
CA GLY A 267 -11.95 -8.85 -4.77
C GLY A 267 -10.78 -8.39 -5.66
N ASN A 268 -10.70 -8.88 -6.89
CA ASN A 268 -9.64 -8.49 -7.82
C ASN A 268 -9.77 -7.03 -8.29
N ILE A 269 -10.99 -6.52 -8.50
CA ILE A 269 -11.19 -5.11 -8.82
C ILE A 269 -10.75 -4.22 -7.65
N LEU A 270 -11.18 -4.52 -6.42
CA LEU A 270 -10.77 -3.77 -5.24
C LEU A 270 -9.26 -3.81 -5.01
N LEU A 271 -8.62 -4.98 -5.20
CA LEU A 271 -7.17 -5.11 -5.15
C LEU A 271 -6.49 -4.13 -6.11
N LEU A 272 -6.92 -4.09 -7.37
CA LEU A 272 -6.31 -3.25 -8.40
C LEU A 272 -6.55 -1.76 -8.14
N ILE A 273 -7.72 -1.39 -7.58
CA ILE A 273 -8.02 -0.01 -7.18
C ILE A 273 -7.10 0.42 -6.03
N VAL A 274 -7.10 -0.32 -4.91
CA VAL A 274 -6.31 0.02 -3.71
C VAL A 274 -4.81 0.05 -4.02
N ALA A 275 -4.30 -0.98 -4.69
CA ALA A 275 -2.88 -1.07 -5.03
C ALA A 275 -2.41 0.06 -5.96
N GLY A 276 -3.25 0.48 -6.91
CA GLY A 276 -2.91 1.52 -7.90
C GLY A 276 -3.07 2.95 -7.37
N ASN A 277 -3.89 3.15 -6.34
CA ASN A 277 -4.16 4.46 -5.77
C ASN A 277 -3.23 4.79 -4.59
N ASP A 278 -3.37 4.08 -3.48
CA ASP A 278 -2.83 4.52 -2.19
C ASP A 278 -1.31 4.51 -2.15
N THR A 279 -0.66 3.55 -2.78
CA THR A 279 0.79 3.40 -2.74
C THR A 279 1.50 4.51 -3.52
N THR A 280 1.02 4.81 -4.72
CA THR A 280 1.59 5.85 -5.60
C THR A 280 1.28 7.24 -5.05
N ARG A 281 0.04 7.50 -4.59
CA ARG A 281 -0.38 8.73 -3.93
C ARG A 281 0.54 9.09 -2.76
N ASN A 282 0.79 8.11 -1.89
CA ASN A 282 1.63 8.32 -0.71
C ASN A 282 3.12 8.46 -1.05
N SER A 283 3.60 7.84 -2.13
CA SER A 283 4.98 8.06 -2.61
C SER A 283 5.16 9.46 -3.20
N MET A 284 4.16 9.99 -3.91
CA MET A 284 4.17 11.37 -4.43
C MET A 284 4.22 12.39 -3.27
N SER A 285 3.32 12.25 -2.30
CA SER A 285 3.25 13.14 -1.14
C SER A 285 4.48 13.00 -0.24
N GLY A 286 4.95 11.78 0.00
CA GLY A 286 6.13 11.50 0.79
C GLY A 286 7.41 12.10 0.20
N GLY A 287 7.52 12.17 -1.12
CA GLY A 287 8.64 12.84 -1.79
C GLY A 287 8.71 14.33 -1.49
N ILE A 288 7.56 15.03 -1.50
CA ILE A 288 7.49 16.46 -1.12
C ILE A 288 7.92 16.65 0.35
N SER A 289 7.33 15.84 1.26
CA SER A 289 7.69 15.87 2.67
C SER A 289 9.19 15.60 2.89
N ALA A 290 9.75 14.61 2.17
CA ALA A 290 11.15 14.25 2.27
C ALA A 290 12.10 15.38 1.85
N PHE A 291 11.84 16.07 0.73
CA PHE A 291 12.69 17.16 0.28
C PHE A 291 12.57 18.44 1.12
N ASN A 292 11.47 18.62 1.84
CA ASN A 292 11.41 19.67 2.87
C ASN A 292 12.30 19.35 4.06
N LYS A 293 12.46 18.07 4.41
CA LYS A 293 13.36 17.63 5.48
C LYS A 293 14.83 17.59 5.04
N TYR A 294 15.10 17.33 3.75
CA TYR A 294 16.43 17.16 3.17
C TYR A 294 16.61 18.03 1.91
N PRO A 295 16.58 19.39 2.05
CA PRO A 295 16.62 20.30 0.90
C PRO A 295 17.92 20.21 0.09
N GLU A 296 19.03 19.80 0.71
CA GLU A 296 20.29 19.58 0.02
C GLU A 296 20.22 18.45 -1.03
N GLN A 297 19.32 17.49 -0.84
CA GLN A 297 19.09 16.42 -1.84
C GLN A 297 18.32 16.94 -3.06
N LEU A 298 17.42 17.92 -2.87
CA LEU A 298 16.74 18.58 -3.98
C LEU A 298 17.74 19.37 -4.84
N GLU A 299 18.70 20.06 -4.21
CA GLU A 299 19.75 20.79 -4.94
C GLU A 299 20.65 19.86 -5.76
N LYS A 300 20.93 18.64 -5.28
CA LYS A 300 21.68 17.64 -6.07
C LYS A 300 20.94 17.28 -7.36
N VAL A 301 19.63 16.96 -7.30
CA VAL A 301 18.88 16.56 -8.50
C VAL A 301 18.66 17.73 -9.47
N LYS A 302 18.54 18.96 -8.97
CA LYS A 302 18.51 20.16 -9.83
C LYS A 302 19.81 20.35 -10.59
N ALA A 303 20.95 20.06 -9.96
CA ALA A 303 22.25 20.14 -10.60
C ALA A 303 22.49 19.01 -11.63
N ASP A 304 21.87 17.83 -11.41
CA ASP A 304 22.01 16.67 -12.30
C ASP A 304 20.69 15.88 -12.39
N ASN A 305 19.92 16.16 -13.43
CA ASN A 305 18.66 15.49 -13.70
C ASN A 305 18.81 13.98 -14.02
N SER A 306 20.01 13.48 -14.27
CA SER A 306 20.24 12.04 -14.48
C SER A 306 20.01 11.24 -13.19
N LEU A 307 19.97 11.89 -12.04
CA LEU A 307 19.67 11.31 -10.73
C LEU A 307 18.17 10.99 -10.50
N VAL A 308 17.26 11.51 -11.34
CA VAL A 308 15.80 11.34 -11.15
C VAL A 308 15.39 9.87 -11.01
N PRO A 309 15.88 8.89 -11.79
CA PRO A 309 15.47 7.49 -11.58
C PRO A 309 15.94 6.88 -10.24
N GLY A 310 17.13 7.25 -9.77
CA GLY A 310 17.63 6.85 -8.44
C GLY A 310 16.84 7.51 -7.32
N MET A 311 16.59 8.80 -7.46
CA MET A 311 15.78 9.60 -6.56
C MET A 311 14.36 9.02 -6.38
N VAL A 312 13.69 8.61 -7.46
CA VAL A 312 12.37 7.97 -7.39
C VAL A 312 12.42 6.69 -6.56
N SER A 313 13.39 5.83 -6.79
CA SER A 313 13.56 4.61 -6.00
C SER A 313 13.85 4.92 -4.52
N GLU A 314 14.63 5.96 -4.23
CA GLU A 314 14.92 6.39 -2.85
C GLU A 314 13.68 6.99 -2.16
N ILE A 315 12.85 7.76 -2.86
CA ILE A 315 11.56 8.25 -2.35
C ILE A 315 10.67 7.06 -1.96
N ILE A 316 10.55 6.05 -2.83
CA ILE A 316 9.74 4.85 -2.58
C ILE A 316 10.30 4.06 -1.39
N ARG A 317 11.62 3.90 -1.28
CA ARG A 317 12.26 3.28 -0.11
C ARG A 317 11.97 4.07 1.16
N TRP A 318 12.18 5.38 1.11
CA TRP A 318 12.04 6.25 2.28
C TRP A 318 10.60 6.37 2.75
N GLN A 319 9.63 6.46 1.83
CA GLN A 319 8.21 6.51 2.17
C GLN A 319 7.68 5.15 2.63
N SER A 320 8.05 4.05 1.96
CA SER A 320 7.54 2.70 2.25
C SER A 320 6.01 2.67 2.39
N PRO A 321 5.25 2.99 1.33
CA PRO A 321 3.80 3.23 1.43
C PRO A 321 3.01 2.00 1.88
N VAL A 322 3.43 0.77 1.55
CA VAL A 322 2.96 -0.46 2.18
C VAL A 322 3.91 -0.76 3.34
N ALA A 323 3.41 -0.61 4.57
CA ALA A 323 4.25 -0.78 5.75
C ALA A 323 4.57 -2.24 6.03
N HIS A 324 3.60 -3.15 5.82
CA HIS A 324 3.78 -4.58 5.99
C HIS A 324 2.93 -5.41 5.05
N MET A 325 3.30 -6.67 4.91
CA MET A 325 2.44 -7.75 4.46
C MET A 325 2.49 -8.88 5.50
N CYS A 326 1.41 -9.68 5.57
CA CYS A 326 1.41 -10.86 6.42
C CYS A 326 1.56 -12.14 5.60
N ARG A 327 2.03 -13.17 6.31
CA ARG A 327 2.08 -14.55 5.87
C ARG A 327 1.58 -15.44 7.01
N THR A 328 1.24 -16.67 6.68
CA THR A 328 0.97 -17.71 7.69
C THR A 328 1.96 -18.85 7.49
N ALA A 329 2.63 -19.26 8.56
CA ALA A 329 3.58 -20.36 8.52
C ALA A 329 2.82 -21.68 8.28
N MET A 330 3.22 -22.44 7.25
CA MET A 330 2.59 -23.72 6.88
C MET A 330 3.24 -24.92 7.55
N GLU A 331 4.36 -24.72 8.19
CA GLU A 331 5.11 -25.69 9.00
C GLU A 331 5.89 -24.97 10.09
N ASP A 332 6.50 -25.70 11.01
CA ASP A 332 7.40 -25.12 11.99
C ASP A 332 8.69 -24.66 11.31
N VAL A 333 9.02 -23.38 11.44
CA VAL A 333 10.17 -22.74 10.77
C VAL A 333 10.99 -21.93 11.77
N GLU A 334 12.31 -22.09 11.74
CA GLU A 334 13.22 -21.25 12.52
C GLU A 334 13.59 -19.98 11.74
N VAL A 335 13.36 -18.82 12.35
CA VAL A 335 13.72 -17.51 11.81
C VAL A 335 14.44 -16.72 12.89
N GLY A 336 15.66 -16.23 12.61
CA GLY A 336 16.43 -15.43 13.55
C GLY A 336 16.67 -16.13 14.90
N GLY A 337 16.78 -17.47 14.93
CA GLY A 337 16.95 -18.26 16.15
C GLY A 337 15.68 -18.46 16.97
N LYS A 338 14.52 -18.06 16.47
CA LYS A 338 13.20 -18.26 17.10
C LYS A 338 12.34 -19.23 16.28
N LEU A 339 11.64 -20.12 16.97
CA LEU A 339 10.72 -21.09 16.35
C LEU A 339 9.36 -20.46 16.11
N ILE A 340 9.03 -20.21 14.85
CA ILE A 340 7.69 -19.84 14.39
C ILE A 340 6.96 -21.17 14.13
N LYS A 341 5.80 -21.33 14.77
CA LYS A 341 5.04 -22.58 14.67
C LYS A 341 4.12 -22.55 13.46
N LYS A 342 3.77 -23.73 13.00
CA LYS A 342 2.73 -23.89 11.99
C LYS A 342 1.45 -23.16 12.42
N TRP A 343 0.87 -22.41 11.50
CA TRP A 343 -0.31 -21.54 11.66
C TRP A 343 -0.06 -20.22 12.39
N ASP A 344 1.15 -19.93 12.82
CA ASP A 344 1.48 -18.63 13.34
C ASP A 344 1.39 -17.57 12.23
N LYS A 345 0.83 -16.41 12.60
CA LYS A 345 0.80 -15.21 11.75
C LYS A 345 2.14 -14.50 11.80
N VAL A 346 2.65 -14.13 10.64
CA VAL A 346 3.96 -13.48 10.48
C VAL A 346 3.79 -12.19 9.70
N ALA A 347 4.03 -11.06 10.34
CA ALA A 347 4.07 -9.74 9.69
C ALA A 347 5.51 -9.43 9.25
N ILE A 348 5.71 -9.26 7.95
CA ILE A 348 6.98 -8.81 7.36
C ILE A 348 6.90 -7.30 7.15
N TRP A 349 7.71 -6.54 7.91
CA TRP A 349 7.63 -5.09 7.98
C TRP A 349 8.55 -4.43 6.97
N TYR A 350 8.06 -4.15 5.75
CA TYR A 350 8.84 -3.48 4.70
C TYR A 350 9.35 -2.10 5.13
N VAL A 351 8.55 -1.34 5.90
CA VAL A 351 8.96 -0.05 6.46
C VAL A 351 10.18 -0.18 7.36
N SER A 352 10.29 -1.28 8.10
CA SER A 352 11.44 -1.60 8.94
C SER A 352 12.67 -1.99 8.11
N GLY A 353 12.53 -2.98 7.23
CA GLY A 353 13.64 -3.47 6.42
C GLY A 353 14.22 -2.40 5.48
N ASN A 354 13.39 -1.46 5.00
CA ASN A 354 13.85 -0.31 4.25
C ASN A 354 14.66 0.70 5.09
N ARG A 355 14.62 0.57 6.42
CA ARG A 355 15.41 1.36 7.39
C ARG A 355 16.50 0.54 8.07
N ASP A 356 16.82 -0.63 7.54
CA ASP A 356 17.90 -1.48 8.06
C ASP A 356 19.26 -0.96 7.60
N ASN A 357 20.08 -0.51 8.57
CA ASN A 357 21.42 0.03 8.31
C ASN A 357 22.40 -1.04 7.78
N SER A 358 22.13 -2.33 8.01
CA SER A 358 22.95 -3.41 7.47
C SER A 358 22.86 -3.48 5.94
N LYS A 359 21.71 -3.09 5.38
CA LYS A 359 21.47 -3.04 3.94
C LYS A 359 21.65 -1.64 3.35
N PHE A 360 21.11 -0.63 4.00
CA PHE A 360 21.14 0.76 3.55
C PHE A 360 21.86 1.63 4.58
N PRO A 361 23.18 1.85 4.44
CA PRO A 361 23.92 2.75 5.36
C PRO A 361 23.21 4.10 5.48
N GLU A 362 23.13 4.65 6.68
CA GLU A 362 22.36 5.88 6.97
C GLU A 362 20.89 5.77 6.51
N SER A 363 20.26 4.64 6.79
CA SER A 363 18.94 4.26 6.26
C SER A 363 17.82 5.26 6.59
N ASN A 364 17.95 6.03 7.68
CA ASN A 364 17.01 7.08 8.10
C ASN A 364 17.17 8.38 7.31
N GLN A 365 18.25 8.53 6.52
CA GLN A 365 18.48 9.69 5.67
C GLN A 365 17.89 9.44 4.26
N LEU A 366 17.41 10.51 3.62
CA LEU A 366 17.13 10.51 2.19
C LEU A 366 18.46 10.77 1.44
N ILE A 367 18.90 9.83 0.62
CA ILE A 367 20.13 9.91 -0.16
C ILE A 367 19.81 9.50 -1.60
N ILE A 368 19.57 10.48 -2.48
CA ILE A 368 19.03 10.24 -3.82
C ILE A 368 19.99 9.52 -4.80
N ASP A 369 21.27 9.54 -4.49
CA ASP A 369 22.36 8.88 -5.22
C ASP A 369 22.84 7.60 -4.51
N ARG A 370 22.00 7.02 -3.66
CA ARG A 370 22.28 5.79 -2.91
C ARG A 370 22.53 4.61 -3.86
N ASN A 371 23.63 3.89 -3.63
CA ASN A 371 23.87 2.63 -4.29
C ASN A 371 22.82 1.59 -3.90
N ASP A 372 22.47 0.68 -4.84
CA ASP A 372 21.55 -0.45 -4.62
C ASP A 372 20.14 -0.07 -4.14
N VAL A 373 19.75 1.20 -4.24
CA VAL A 373 18.43 1.67 -3.78
C VAL A 373 17.27 0.88 -4.38
N ARG A 374 17.42 0.34 -5.59
CA ARG A 374 16.41 -0.50 -6.28
C ARG A 374 16.14 -1.84 -5.58
N GLN A 375 16.96 -2.21 -4.60
CA GLN A 375 16.75 -3.41 -3.77
C GLN A 375 15.85 -3.15 -2.57
N HIS A 376 15.21 -1.98 -2.47
CA HIS A 376 14.25 -1.68 -1.41
C HIS A 376 13.08 -2.69 -1.39
N LEU A 377 12.48 -2.89 -0.22
CA LEU A 377 11.42 -3.86 0.02
C LEU A 377 10.01 -3.36 -0.36
N SER A 378 9.82 -2.06 -0.68
CA SER A 378 8.50 -1.47 -0.90
C SER A 378 7.68 -2.13 -2.03
N PHE A 379 8.35 -2.82 -2.96
CA PHE A 379 7.69 -3.60 -4.01
C PHE A 379 7.60 -5.09 -3.70
N GLY A 380 8.07 -5.53 -2.53
CA GLY A 380 8.16 -6.93 -2.17
C GLY A 380 9.12 -7.73 -3.05
N PHE A 381 9.23 -9.02 -2.72
CA PHE A 381 10.02 -10.01 -3.45
C PHE A 381 9.17 -11.26 -3.75
N GLY A 382 9.76 -12.23 -4.41
CA GLY A 382 9.09 -13.51 -4.72
C GLY A 382 7.92 -13.38 -5.68
N ILE A 383 6.97 -14.30 -5.57
CA ILE A 383 5.83 -14.42 -6.50
C ILE A 383 4.85 -13.26 -6.39
N HIS A 384 4.72 -12.65 -5.20
CA HIS A 384 3.84 -11.53 -4.94
C HIS A 384 4.46 -10.15 -5.20
N ARG A 385 5.69 -10.09 -5.73
CA ARG A 385 6.33 -8.81 -6.07
C ARG A 385 5.37 -7.91 -6.84
N CYS A 386 5.35 -6.62 -6.48
CA CYS A 386 4.44 -5.61 -7.04
C CYS A 386 4.36 -5.69 -8.56
N LEU A 387 3.15 -5.86 -9.08
CA LEU A 387 2.87 -5.93 -10.52
C LEU A 387 3.01 -4.54 -11.17
N GLY A 388 2.58 -3.50 -10.46
CA GLY A 388 2.55 -2.11 -10.92
C GLY A 388 3.85 -1.32 -10.71
N ASN A 389 4.96 -1.95 -10.29
CA ASN A 389 6.19 -1.24 -9.93
C ASN A 389 6.70 -0.31 -11.03
N ARG A 390 6.66 -0.73 -12.30
CA ARG A 390 7.10 0.09 -13.44
C ARG A 390 6.18 1.28 -13.70
N LEU A 391 4.88 1.12 -13.45
CA LEU A 391 3.92 2.23 -13.59
C LEU A 391 4.13 3.26 -12.49
N ALA A 392 4.35 2.83 -11.25
CA ALA A 392 4.68 3.72 -10.14
C ALA A 392 5.97 4.51 -10.41
N ASP A 393 7.04 3.81 -10.85
CA ASP A 393 8.30 4.46 -11.24
C ASP A 393 8.08 5.49 -12.35
N LEU A 394 7.29 5.16 -13.39
CA LEU A 394 6.99 6.05 -14.49
C LEU A 394 6.23 7.30 -14.06
N GLN A 395 5.17 7.15 -13.29
CA GLN A 395 4.36 8.27 -12.79
C GLN A 395 5.20 9.22 -11.91
N LEU A 396 5.94 8.66 -10.95
CA LEU A 396 6.82 9.45 -10.08
C LEU A 396 7.93 10.15 -10.86
N LYS A 397 8.56 9.46 -11.81
CA LYS A 397 9.60 10.04 -12.68
C LYS A 397 9.04 11.25 -13.44
N ILE A 398 7.90 11.09 -14.10
CA ILE A 398 7.29 12.18 -14.87
C ILE A 398 6.90 13.35 -13.96
N LEU A 399 6.29 13.06 -12.80
CA LEU A 399 5.92 14.09 -11.84
C LEU A 399 7.14 14.92 -11.41
N TRP A 400 8.24 14.28 -11.05
CA TRP A 400 9.45 14.98 -10.61
C TRP A 400 10.17 15.71 -11.76
N GLU A 401 10.20 15.16 -12.96
CA GLU A 401 10.72 15.87 -14.15
C GLU A 401 9.95 17.17 -14.41
N GLU A 402 8.62 17.15 -14.21
CA GLU A 402 7.77 18.33 -14.45
C GLU A 402 7.78 19.31 -13.26
N ILE A 403 7.93 18.84 -12.03
CA ILE A 403 8.16 19.68 -10.83
C ILE A 403 9.46 20.48 -11.00
N LEU A 404 10.57 19.80 -11.33
CA LEU A 404 11.89 20.42 -11.47
C LEU A 404 11.96 21.49 -12.57
N LYS A 405 11.07 21.42 -13.58
CA LYS A 405 10.96 22.44 -14.63
C LYS A 405 10.18 23.69 -14.19
N ARG A 406 9.24 23.55 -13.24
CA ARG A 406 8.26 24.60 -12.91
C ARG A 406 8.56 25.32 -11.62
N PHE A 407 9.07 24.57 -10.65
CA PHE A 407 9.17 25.08 -9.28
C PHE A 407 10.61 25.10 -8.79
N SER A 408 11.01 26.24 -8.23
CA SER A 408 12.28 26.34 -7.52
C SER A 408 12.26 25.47 -6.26
N HIS A 409 11.13 25.42 -5.56
CA HIS A 409 10.84 24.48 -4.45
C HIS A 409 9.33 24.43 -4.17
N ILE A 410 8.94 23.42 -3.38
CA ILE A 410 7.58 23.27 -2.86
C ILE A 410 7.74 23.26 -1.33
N GLU A 411 7.20 24.28 -0.68
CA GLU A 411 7.34 24.50 0.76
C GLU A 411 6.17 23.88 1.51
N VAL A 412 6.44 23.02 2.51
CA VAL A 412 5.41 22.54 3.45
C VAL A 412 5.19 23.61 4.50
N VAL A 413 3.98 24.19 4.53
CA VAL A 413 3.65 25.38 5.34
C VAL A 413 2.72 25.09 6.51
N GLY A 414 2.30 23.86 6.72
CA GLY A 414 1.39 23.46 7.80
C GLY A 414 1.72 22.09 8.38
N GLU A 415 0.93 21.70 9.38
CA GLU A 415 1.04 20.39 10.00
C GLU A 415 0.59 19.29 9.04
N GLN A 416 1.43 18.26 8.90
CA GLN A 416 1.10 17.07 8.11
C GLN A 416 0.21 16.15 8.93
N GLN A 417 -0.83 15.59 8.30
CA GLN A 417 -1.67 14.58 8.92
C GLN A 417 -1.34 13.20 8.35
N PHE A 418 -1.25 12.20 9.23
CA PHE A 418 -0.89 10.84 8.85
C PHE A 418 -2.06 9.88 9.02
N LEU A 419 -2.15 8.89 8.15
CA LEU A 419 -3.18 7.86 8.19
C LEU A 419 -2.95 6.95 9.42
N PRO A 420 -3.95 6.73 10.28
CA PRO A 420 -3.85 5.80 11.40
C PRO A 420 -3.97 4.34 10.92
N SER A 421 -3.00 3.88 10.14
CA SER A 421 -2.97 2.54 9.54
C SER A 421 -1.58 1.95 9.59
N SER A 422 -1.48 0.76 10.17
CA SER A 422 -0.24 -0.03 10.15
C SER A 422 -0.03 -0.77 8.83
N PHE A 423 -1.02 -0.78 7.93
CA PHE A 423 -0.91 -1.42 6.61
C PHE A 423 -0.43 -0.43 5.54
N ILE A 424 -1.08 0.73 5.43
CA ILE A 424 -0.68 1.81 4.51
C ILE A 424 -0.06 2.94 5.33
N ARG A 425 1.20 3.23 5.07
CA ARG A 425 1.91 4.40 5.61
C ARG A 425 1.63 5.60 4.73
N GLY A 426 0.65 6.42 5.13
CA GLY A 426 0.09 7.47 4.29
C GLY A 426 0.10 8.85 4.94
N ILE A 427 0.10 9.87 4.07
CA ILE A 427 -0.13 11.27 4.40
C ILE A 427 -1.52 11.63 3.90
N THR A 428 -2.40 12.09 4.78
CA THR A 428 -3.79 12.46 4.45
C THR A 428 -3.94 13.94 4.14
N GLU A 429 -3.10 14.78 4.77
CA GLU A 429 -3.04 16.22 4.52
C GLU A 429 -1.59 16.68 4.45
N LEU A 430 -1.27 17.47 3.43
CA LEU A 430 0.05 18.05 3.21
C LEU A 430 -0.12 19.48 2.67
N PRO A 431 -0.28 20.47 3.59
CA PRO A 431 -0.38 21.87 3.19
C PRO A 431 0.94 22.39 2.62
N VAL A 432 0.90 22.89 1.38
CA VAL A 432 2.10 23.39 0.69
C VAL A 432 1.86 24.71 0.00
N VAL A 433 2.95 25.43 -0.26
CA VAL A 433 3.03 26.57 -1.21
C VAL A 433 4.05 26.21 -2.27
N VAL A 434 3.71 26.41 -3.53
CA VAL A 434 4.65 26.28 -4.65
C VAL A 434 5.34 27.60 -4.94
N HIS A 435 6.65 27.56 -5.24
CA HIS A 435 7.46 28.70 -5.63
C HIS A 435 7.97 28.47 -7.05
N ARG A 436 7.41 29.21 -8.02
CA ARG A 436 7.78 29.08 -9.43
C ARG A 436 9.19 29.65 -9.69
N HIS A 437 9.85 29.21 -10.81
CA HIS A 437 11.14 29.75 -11.22
C HIS A 437 11.04 31.20 -11.67
#